data_0f0d242f8c1fecc12abc0d581d305775
#
_entry.id   0f0d242f8c1fecc12abc0d581d305775
#
_cell.length_a   1.000
_cell.length_b   1.000
_cell.length_c   1.000
_cell.angle_alpha   90.00
_cell.angle_beta   90.00
_cell.angle_gamma   90.00
#
_symmetry.space_group_name_H-M   'P 1'
#
loop_
_entity.id
_entity.type
_entity.pdbx_description
1 polymer ?
#
loop_
_entity_poly.entity_id
_entity_poly.type
_entity_poly.pdbx_seq_one_letter_code
_entity_poly.pdbx_strand_id
1 'polypeptide(L)'
;MSTVLVIGASRGLGLELATQYAAAGWRVIATARTPQGLSRLQAVGAEALSLDVSDPASVSGLSWRLDGEKLDLALYVAGVMGKGDAQIPPTREAFDAVMHANVLGAMQVIPQI
;
A
#
# COMPACT_ATOMS: atom_id res chain seq x y z
N MET A 1 8.97 -17.56 11.65
CA MET A 1 8.04 -17.14 10.59
C MET A 1 8.50 -15.81 10.03
N SER A 2 8.64 -15.72 8.74
CA SER A 2 9.02 -14.47 8.08
C SER A 2 7.81 -13.54 7.96
N THR A 3 8.04 -12.25 8.08
CA THR A 3 7.00 -11.21 8.03
C THR A 3 7.28 -10.26 6.87
N VAL A 4 6.27 -10.02 6.04
CA VAL A 4 6.32 -9.06 4.94
C VAL A 4 5.26 -7.99 5.12
N LEU A 5 5.64 -6.74 4.83
CA LEU A 5 4.73 -5.60 4.77
C LEU A 5 4.52 -5.24 3.31
N VAL A 6 3.26 -5.16 2.88
CA VAL A 6 2.90 -4.76 1.51
C VAL A 6 2.06 -3.49 1.59
N ILE A 7 2.59 -2.40 1.10
CA ILE A 7 1.90 -1.10 1.06
C ILE A 7 1.16 -0.98 -0.27
N GLY A 8 -0.18 -0.87 -0.21
CA GLY A 8 -1.00 -0.74 -1.42
C GLY A 8 -1.41 -2.08 -2.00
N ALA A 9 -2.14 -2.89 -1.22
CA ALA A 9 -2.40 -4.28 -1.55
C ALA A 9 -3.87 -4.60 -1.85
N SER A 10 -4.71 -3.58 -2.09
CA SER A 10 -6.15 -3.81 -2.26
C SER A 10 -6.51 -4.47 -3.60
N ARG A 11 -5.64 -4.39 -4.58
CA ARG A 11 -5.87 -4.94 -5.92
C ARG A 11 -4.56 -5.08 -6.68
N GLY A 12 -4.62 -5.71 -7.86
CA GLY A 12 -3.50 -5.81 -8.77
C GLY A 12 -2.29 -6.52 -8.17
N LEU A 13 -1.10 -5.99 -8.45
CA LEU A 13 0.15 -6.60 -8.04
C LEU A 13 0.27 -6.74 -6.52
N GLY A 14 -0.15 -5.70 -5.78
CA GLY A 14 -0.06 -5.73 -4.32
C GLY A 14 -0.91 -6.83 -3.70
N LEU A 15 -2.14 -7.00 -4.19
CA LEU A 15 -3.02 -8.07 -3.72
C LEU A 15 -2.45 -9.45 -4.08
N GLU A 16 -1.91 -9.61 -5.28
CA GLU A 16 -1.29 -10.86 -5.70
C GLU A 16 -0.08 -11.21 -4.84
N LEU A 17 0.76 -10.24 -4.54
CA LEU A 17 1.91 -10.43 -3.66
C LEU A 17 1.46 -10.86 -2.26
N ALA A 18 0.47 -10.18 -1.69
CA ALA A 18 -0.07 -10.55 -0.38
C ALA A 18 -0.61 -11.98 -0.38
N THR A 19 -1.32 -12.37 -1.43
CA THR A 19 -1.87 -13.72 -1.59
C THR A 19 -0.75 -14.76 -1.66
N GLN A 20 0.26 -14.52 -2.46
CA GLN A 20 1.37 -15.46 -2.66
C GLN A 20 2.21 -15.63 -1.38
N TYR A 21 2.53 -14.54 -0.69
CA TYR A 21 3.28 -14.64 0.56
C TYR A 21 2.48 -15.34 1.66
N ALA A 22 1.18 -15.07 1.76
CA ALA A 22 0.34 -15.77 2.72
C ALA A 22 0.28 -17.27 2.42
N ALA A 23 0.16 -17.65 1.15
CA ALA A 23 0.16 -19.05 0.72
C ALA A 23 1.50 -19.73 1.00
N ALA A 24 2.59 -18.97 1.00
CA ALA A 24 3.94 -19.49 1.29
C ALA A 24 4.24 -19.60 2.79
N GLY A 25 3.28 -19.25 3.65
CA GLY A 25 3.43 -19.36 5.09
C GLY A 25 4.01 -18.13 5.76
N TRP A 26 4.16 -17.01 5.04
CA TRP A 26 4.60 -15.75 5.64
C TRP A 26 3.48 -15.09 6.43
N ARG A 27 3.86 -14.38 7.50
CA ARG A 27 2.95 -13.43 8.12
C ARG A 27 2.91 -12.19 7.22
N VAL A 28 1.72 -11.86 6.70
CA VAL A 28 1.55 -10.73 5.79
C VAL A 28 0.82 -9.61 6.51
N ILE A 29 1.44 -8.43 6.55
CA ILE A 29 0.80 -7.19 6.98
C ILE A 29 0.63 -6.37 5.70
N ALA A 30 -0.61 -6.01 5.35
CA ALA A 30 -0.89 -5.38 4.09
C ALA A 30 -1.86 -4.21 4.27
N THR A 31 -1.72 -3.19 3.45
CA THR A 31 -2.50 -1.98 3.58
C THR A 31 -3.47 -1.77 2.42
N ALA A 32 -4.61 -1.19 2.74
CA ALA A 32 -5.60 -0.75 1.77
C ALA A 32 -6.25 0.54 2.28
N ARG A 33 -6.76 1.36 1.36
CA ARG A 33 -7.41 2.61 1.73
C ARG A 33 -8.92 2.52 1.81
N THR A 34 -9.53 1.41 1.39
CA THR A 34 -10.99 1.24 1.36
C THR A 34 -11.41 0.04 2.19
N PRO A 35 -12.65 0.05 2.74
CA PRO A 35 -13.17 -1.12 3.45
C PRO A 35 -13.22 -2.38 2.58
N GLN A 36 -13.52 -2.24 1.29
CA GLN A 36 -13.52 -3.37 0.35
C GLN A 36 -12.13 -3.96 0.20
N GLY A 37 -11.10 -3.10 0.09
CA GLY A 37 -9.72 -3.55 0.00
C GLY A 37 -9.28 -4.28 1.27
N LEU A 38 -9.64 -3.77 2.45
CA LEU A 38 -9.34 -4.41 3.72
C LEU A 38 -9.98 -5.79 3.81
N SER A 39 -11.23 -5.93 3.36
CA SER A 39 -11.92 -7.22 3.34
C SER A 39 -11.23 -8.23 2.41
N ARG A 40 -10.76 -7.79 1.25
CA ARG A 40 -10.01 -8.66 0.32
C ARG A 40 -8.73 -9.17 0.96
N LEU A 41 -8.01 -8.32 1.68
CA LEU A 41 -6.77 -8.70 2.35
C LEU A 41 -7.03 -9.72 3.45
N GLN A 42 -8.07 -9.51 4.25
CA GLN A 42 -8.46 -10.48 5.28
C GLN A 42 -8.82 -11.83 4.66
N ALA A 43 -9.49 -11.83 3.51
CA ALA A 43 -9.90 -13.05 2.83
C ALA A 43 -8.71 -13.89 2.36
N VAL A 44 -7.55 -13.28 2.07
CA VAL A 44 -6.35 -14.02 1.65
C VAL A 44 -5.41 -14.34 2.83
N GLY A 45 -5.83 -14.03 4.05
CA GLY A 45 -5.05 -14.37 5.24
C GLY A 45 -4.07 -13.30 5.68
N ALA A 46 -4.15 -12.09 5.17
CA ALA A 46 -3.30 -10.98 5.58
C ALA A 46 -3.89 -10.22 6.77
N GLU A 47 -3.01 -9.61 7.56
CA GLU A 47 -3.41 -8.62 8.57
C GLU A 47 -3.59 -7.29 7.87
N ALA A 48 -4.82 -6.79 7.80
CA ALA A 48 -5.15 -5.61 7.01
C ALA A 48 -5.03 -4.35 7.85
N LEU A 49 -4.29 -3.36 7.34
CA LEU A 49 -4.18 -2.03 7.93
C LEU A 49 -4.76 -0.99 6.99
N SER A 50 -5.54 -0.06 7.53
CA SER A 50 -6.04 1.08 6.77
C SER A 50 -4.92 2.11 6.57
N LEU A 51 -4.60 2.41 5.32
CA LEU A 51 -3.61 3.42 4.98
C LEU A 51 -3.93 4.05 3.64
N ASP A 52 -4.03 5.37 3.61
CA ASP A 52 -4.08 6.15 2.37
C ASP A 52 -2.76 6.90 2.23
N VAL A 53 -1.91 6.49 1.28
CA VAL A 53 -0.59 7.09 1.08
C VAL A 53 -0.64 8.53 0.59
N SER A 54 -1.80 8.99 0.13
CA SER A 54 -2.01 10.40 -0.26
C SER A 54 -2.53 11.26 0.88
N ASP A 55 -2.83 10.68 2.04
CA ASP A 55 -3.31 11.40 3.23
C ASP A 55 -2.19 11.47 4.28
N PRO A 56 -1.60 12.67 4.52
CA PRO A 56 -0.52 12.80 5.50
C PRO A 56 -0.91 12.36 6.92
N ALA A 57 -2.15 12.56 7.32
CA ALA A 57 -2.61 12.14 8.65
C ALA A 57 -2.64 10.63 8.76
N SER A 58 -3.01 9.91 7.68
CA SER A 58 -2.97 8.46 7.64
C SER A 58 -1.53 7.95 7.70
N VAL A 59 -0.63 8.56 6.94
CA VAL A 59 0.78 8.15 6.87
C VAL A 59 1.50 8.39 8.20
N SER A 60 1.26 9.51 8.86
CA SER A 60 1.99 9.86 10.08
C SER A 60 1.78 8.88 11.24
N GLY A 61 0.70 8.11 11.23
CA GLY A 61 0.43 7.10 12.24
C GLY A 61 1.06 5.73 11.96
N LEU A 62 1.68 5.56 10.79
CA LEU A 62 2.14 4.24 10.35
C LEU A 62 3.25 3.67 11.24
N SER A 63 4.27 4.45 11.54
CA SER A 63 5.39 3.96 12.35
C SER A 63 4.92 3.53 13.74
N TRP A 64 3.95 4.23 14.31
CA TRP A 64 3.37 3.86 15.60
C TRP A 64 2.61 2.53 15.51
N ARG A 65 1.85 2.33 14.42
CA ARG A 65 1.12 1.06 14.21
C ARG A 65 2.03 -0.12 13.94
N LEU A 66 3.24 0.14 13.44
CA LEU A 66 4.25 -0.88 13.17
C LEU A 66 5.26 -1.02 14.31
N ASP A 67 5.08 -0.29 15.40
CA ASP A 67 5.99 -0.35 16.54
C ASP A 67 6.07 -1.77 17.11
N GLY A 68 7.30 -2.23 17.34
CA GLY A 68 7.52 -3.59 17.82
C GLY A 68 7.48 -4.67 16.75
N GLU A 69 7.11 -4.34 15.51
CA GLU A 69 7.08 -5.32 14.42
C GLU A 69 8.47 -5.51 13.82
N LYS A 70 8.89 -6.77 13.69
CA LYS A 70 10.12 -7.12 13.00
C LYS A 70 9.78 -7.54 11.59
N LEU A 71 10.14 -6.72 10.61
CA LEU A 71 9.87 -6.98 9.20
C LEU A 71 11.09 -7.58 8.53
N ASP A 72 10.87 -8.68 7.80
CA ASP A 72 11.92 -9.31 6.98
C ASP A 72 11.96 -8.69 5.59
N LEU A 73 10.81 -8.21 5.09
CA LEU A 73 10.68 -7.61 3.78
C LEU A 73 9.59 -6.55 3.82
N ALA A 74 9.81 -5.45 3.13
CA ALA A 74 8.81 -4.41 2.94
C ALA A 74 8.72 -4.06 1.46
N LEU A 75 7.50 -4.09 0.91
CA LEU A 75 7.23 -3.81 -0.48
C LEU A 75 6.31 -2.60 -0.59
N TYR A 76 6.74 -1.58 -1.32
CA TYR A 76 5.91 -0.42 -1.61
C TYR A 76 5.38 -0.54 -3.03
N VAL A 77 4.11 -0.90 -3.17
CA VAL A 77 3.45 -1.06 -4.47
C VAL A 77 2.26 -0.11 -4.64
N ALA A 78 2.04 0.76 -3.66
CA ALA A 78 0.99 1.77 -3.74
C ALA A 78 1.31 2.74 -4.87
N GLY A 79 0.30 3.06 -5.65
CA GLY A 79 0.41 4.03 -6.72
C GLY A 79 -0.94 4.17 -7.40
N VAL A 80 -1.09 5.25 -8.14
CA VAL A 80 -2.31 5.50 -8.92
C VAL A 80 -1.93 5.79 -10.35
N MET A 81 -2.80 5.43 -11.28
CA MET A 81 -2.69 5.82 -12.68
C MET A 81 -3.62 6.99 -12.94
N GLY A 82 -3.20 7.91 -13.79
CA GLY A 82 -4.05 9.00 -14.23
C GLY A 82 -5.27 8.45 -14.99
N LYS A 83 -6.40 9.15 -14.89
CA LYS A 83 -7.61 8.81 -15.63
C LYS A 83 -7.52 9.38 -17.04
N GLY A 84 -8.03 8.65 -18.02
CA GLY A 84 -8.15 9.10 -19.38
C GLY A 84 -7.29 8.30 -20.35
N ASP A 85 -7.29 8.77 -21.60
CA ASP A 85 -6.53 8.16 -22.69
C ASP A 85 -5.06 8.54 -22.56
N ALA A 86 -4.16 7.57 -22.73
CA ALA A 86 -2.72 7.80 -22.71
C ALA A 86 -2.24 8.76 -23.80
N GLN A 87 -3.04 8.95 -24.85
CA GLN A 87 -2.72 9.88 -25.96
C GLN A 87 -3.13 11.33 -25.65
N ILE A 88 -3.90 11.54 -24.59
CA ILE A 88 -4.34 12.88 -24.16
C ILE A 88 -3.43 13.32 -23.02
N PRO A 89 -2.77 14.51 -23.14
CA PRO A 89 -1.94 15.00 -22.04
C PRO A 89 -2.75 15.11 -20.75
N PRO A 90 -2.19 14.71 -19.61
CA PRO A 90 -2.90 14.84 -18.34
C PRO A 90 -3.10 16.30 -17.95
N THR A 91 -4.16 16.58 -17.20
CA THR A 91 -4.33 17.87 -16.56
C THR A 91 -3.30 18.02 -15.44
N ARG A 92 -3.06 19.27 -15.01
CA ARG A 92 -2.17 19.54 -13.88
C ARG A 92 -2.65 18.81 -12.62
N GLU A 93 -3.96 18.87 -12.36
CA GLU A 93 -4.54 18.24 -11.18
C GLU A 93 -4.38 16.71 -11.22
N ALA A 94 -4.57 16.10 -12.37
CA ALA A 94 -4.39 14.66 -12.53
C ALA A 94 -2.92 14.26 -12.37
N PHE A 95 -2.01 15.04 -12.95
CA PHE A 95 -0.57 14.80 -12.81
C PHE A 95 -0.14 14.94 -11.35
N ASP A 96 -0.58 16.01 -10.67
CA ASP A 96 -0.21 16.25 -9.27
C ASP A 96 -0.74 15.13 -8.36
N ALA A 97 -1.96 14.65 -8.61
CA ALA A 97 -2.54 13.56 -7.82
C ALA A 97 -1.74 12.27 -7.98
N VAL A 98 -1.32 11.92 -9.20
CA VAL A 98 -0.49 10.74 -9.46
C VAL A 98 0.88 10.88 -8.80
N MET A 99 1.52 12.03 -8.95
CA MET A 99 2.84 12.27 -8.34
C MET A 99 2.76 12.29 -6.82
N HIS A 100 1.69 12.84 -6.25
CA HIS A 100 1.50 12.82 -4.79
C HIS A 100 1.45 11.39 -4.27
N ALA A 101 0.64 10.52 -4.87
CA ALA A 101 0.50 9.14 -4.41
C ALA A 101 1.76 8.32 -4.72
N ASN A 102 2.33 8.44 -5.92
CA ASN A 102 3.39 7.55 -6.38
C ASN A 102 4.78 7.96 -5.91
N VAL A 103 5.03 9.24 -5.67
CA VAL A 103 6.34 9.75 -5.30
C VAL A 103 6.34 10.29 -3.88
N LEU A 104 5.53 11.29 -3.60
CA LEU A 104 5.51 11.90 -2.26
C LEU A 104 5.03 10.91 -1.21
N GLY A 105 4.02 10.09 -1.52
CA GLY A 105 3.54 9.05 -0.62
C GLY A 105 4.66 8.09 -0.24
N ALA A 106 5.45 7.63 -1.21
CA ALA A 106 6.60 6.76 -0.94
C ALA A 106 7.64 7.46 -0.06
N MET A 107 7.95 8.72 -0.33
CA MET A 107 8.92 9.49 0.44
C MET A 107 8.47 9.69 1.89
N GLN A 108 7.16 9.72 2.14
CA GLN A 108 6.62 9.86 3.50
C GLN A 108 6.49 8.53 4.22
N VAL A 109 6.19 7.45 3.50
CA VAL A 109 5.94 6.12 4.09
C VAL A 109 7.22 5.35 4.36
N ILE A 110 8.16 5.33 3.43
CA ILE A 110 9.36 4.50 3.53
C ILE A 110 10.18 4.79 4.80
N PRO A 111 10.41 6.04 5.21
CA PRO A 111 11.16 6.30 6.44
C PRO A 111 10.52 5.76 7.72
N GLN A 112 9.24 5.40 7.68
CA GLN A 112 8.51 4.88 8.84
C GLN A 112 8.57 3.36 8.95
N ILE A 113 9.11 2.70 7.97
CA ILE A 113 9.25 1.23 7.93
C ILE A 113 10.64 0.82 8.52
#